data_1a0ff9b54dd7ea285113d544db9a6744
#
_entry.id   1a0ff9b54dd7ea285113d544db9a6744
#
_cell.length_a   1.000
_cell.length_b   1.000
_cell.length_c   1.000
_cell.angle_alpha   90.00
_cell.angle_beta   90.00
_cell.angle_gamma   90.00
#
_symmetry.space_group_name_H-M   'P 1'
#
loop_
_entity.id
_entity.type
_entity.pdbx_description
1 polymer ?
#
loop_
_entity_poly.entity_id
_entity_poly.type
_entity_poly.pdbx_seq_one_letter_code
_entity_poly.pdbx_strand_id
1 'polypeptide(L)'
;MKNAKIARRNLAREVDKTLKSDIIKDKECLKFNIVEEFKMKVLVETSARHLHLSQEHLEILFGKGHELTVKKMLSQPGQFACEEKVEVVGPKSSLKMSVLGPVRKDTQVEVSLTDARAIGVTAPIRESGDIAGSGACKLVGPAGEVELTEGVIAAKRHVHMTPEDAEAAGVKDKDIVKLDIQSPNGRSLTFGDVVVRVSASYATAAHIDTDEANALCPGKECFGEMIK
;
A
#
# COMPACT_ATOMS: atom_id res chain seq x y z
N MET A 1 -60.84 24.19 41.67
CA MET A 1 -59.37 24.49 41.34
C MET A 1 -58.39 23.36 41.70
N LYS A 2 -58.64 22.47 42.67
CA LYS A 2 -57.73 21.36 43.03
C LYS A 2 -57.60 20.26 41.94
N ASN A 3 -58.69 19.91 41.25
CA ASN A 3 -58.66 18.83 40.23
C ASN A 3 -57.88 19.17 38.96
N ALA A 4 -57.82 20.43 38.55
CA ALA A 4 -57.07 20.86 37.38
C ALA A 4 -55.53 20.81 37.62
N LYS A 5 -55.08 21.00 38.87
CA LYS A 5 -53.67 20.88 39.25
C LYS A 5 -53.18 19.41 39.26
N ILE A 6 -54.03 18.48 39.64
CA ILE A 6 -53.74 17.04 39.68
C ILE A 6 -53.67 16.51 38.25
N ALA A 7 -54.62 16.88 37.37
CA ALA A 7 -54.60 16.49 35.96
C ALA A 7 -53.31 16.97 35.21
N ARG A 8 -52.87 18.22 35.43
CA ARG A 8 -51.63 18.76 34.85
C ARG A 8 -50.37 18.07 35.37
N ARG A 9 -50.31 17.67 36.65
CA ARG A 9 -49.18 16.90 37.20
C ARG A 9 -49.12 15.48 36.65
N ASN A 10 -50.25 14.82 36.42
CA ASN A 10 -50.28 13.49 35.84
C ASN A 10 -49.88 13.51 34.37
N LEU A 11 -50.34 14.48 33.59
CA LEU A 11 -49.97 14.66 32.20
C LEU A 11 -48.48 14.95 32.05
N ALA A 12 -47.90 15.81 32.91
CA ALA A 12 -46.48 16.11 32.89
C ALA A 12 -45.59 14.88 33.24
N ARG A 13 -46.08 13.99 34.14
CA ARG A 13 -45.38 12.73 34.46
C ARG A 13 -45.47 11.70 33.35
N GLU A 14 -46.56 11.65 32.61
CA GLU A 14 -46.72 10.75 31.47
C GLU A 14 -45.83 11.18 30.29
N VAL A 15 -45.81 12.48 30.00
CA VAL A 15 -44.91 13.04 28.95
C VAL A 15 -43.43 12.82 29.30
N ASP A 16 -43.04 12.98 30.56
CA ASP A 16 -41.65 12.74 31.00
C ASP A 16 -41.25 11.24 30.91
N LYS A 17 -42.19 10.32 31.19
CA LYS A 17 -41.97 8.88 31.01
C LYS A 17 -41.85 8.49 29.54
N THR A 18 -42.68 9.05 28.66
CA THR A 18 -42.64 8.77 27.22
C THR A 18 -41.32 9.31 26.58
N LEU A 19 -40.96 10.56 26.91
CA LEU A 19 -39.68 11.16 26.46
C LEU A 19 -38.45 10.35 26.95
N LYS A 20 -38.45 9.86 28.19
CA LYS A 20 -37.38 9.02 28.71
C LYS A 20 -37.32 7.65 28.03
N SER A 21 -38.45 7.05 27.68
CA SER A 21 -38.49 5.77 26.97
C SER A 21 -37.99 5.90 25.53
N ASP A 22 -38.32 7.01 24.87
CA ASP A 22 -37.90 7.27 23.49
C ASP A 22 -36.40 7.61 23.41
N ILE A 23 -35.87 8.38 24.39
CA ILE A 23 -34.45 8.67 24.53
C ILE A 23 -33.64 7.39 24.85
N ILE A 24 -34.18 6.46 25.60
CA ILE A 24 -33.52 5.17 25.91
C ILE A 24 -33.52 4.27 24.68
N LYS A 25 -34.63 4.21 23.91
CA LYS A 25 -34.67 3.45 22.65
C LYS A 25 -33.72 4.02 21.59
N ASP A 26 -33.62 5.34 21.47
CA ASP A 26 -32.63 5.99 20.60
C ASP A 26 -31.18 5.71 21.03
N LYS A 27 -30.92 5.67 22.35
CA LYS A 27 -29.58 5.31 22.84
C LYS A 27 -29.24 3.84 22.64
N GLU A 28 -30.18 2.92 22.64
CA GLU A 28 -29.95 1.52 22.28
C GLU A 28 -29.84 1.34 20.78
N CYS A 29 -30.57 2.09 19.97
CA CYS A 29 -30.42 2.11 18.52
C CYS A 29 -29.09 2.73 18.08
N LEU A 30 -28.59 3.75 18.78
CA LEU A 30 -27.27 4.36 18.57
C LEU A 30 -26.10 3.48 19.05
N LYS A 31 -26.32 2.57 19.99
CA LYS A 31 -25.29 1.60 20.41
C LYS A 31 -25.07 0.46 19.42
N PHE A 32 -25.97 0.24 18.46
CA PHE A 32 -25.89 -0.90 17.54
C PHE A 32 -25.07 -0.62 16.27
N ASN A 33 -24.51 0.59 16.10
CA ASN A 33 -23.71 0.96 14.92
C ASN A 33 -22.32 1.54 15.22
N ILE A 34 -21.77 1.34 16.41
CA ILE A 34 -20.32 1.49 16.58
C ILE A 34 -19.72 0.14 16.19
N VAL A 35 -19.53 -0.08 14.89
CA VAL A 35 -18.49 -0.99 14.44
C VAL A 35 -17.21 -0.38 14.99
N GLU A 36 -16.62 -0.95 16.03
CA GLU A 36 -15.26 -0.57 16.43
C GLU A 36 -14.39 -0.78 15.20
N GLU A 37 -14.03 0.31 14.56
CA GLU A 37 -13.16 0.30 13.40
C GLU A 37 -11.81 -0.26 13.87
N PHE A 38 -11.48 -1.47 13.47
CA PHE A 38 -10.23 -2.10 13.89
C PHE A 38 -9.07 -1.28 13.32
N LYS A 39 -8.15 -0.89 14.20
CA LYS A 39 -6.97 -0.11 13.86
C LYS A 39 -5.70 -0.87 14.24
N MET A 40 -4.83 -1.08 13.29
CA MET A 40 -3.54 -1.69 13.50
C MET A 40 -2.43 -0.75 13.04
N LYS A 41 -1.47 -0.47 13.92
CA LYS A 41 -0.29 0.33 13.56
C LYS A 41 0.66 -0.52 12.74
N VAL A 42 1.03 -0.04 11.55
CA VAL A 42 1.97 -0.70 10.64
C VAL A 42 3.09 0.25 10.23
N LEU A 43 4.28 -0.30 10.02
CA LEU A 43 5.38 0.43 9.38
C LEU A 43 4.97 0.77 7.96
N VAL A 44 5.27 1.99 7.49
CA VAL A 44 5.02 2.42 6.11
C VAL A 44 6.35 2.68 5.41
N GLU A 45 6.63 1.93 4.38
CA GLU A 45 7.85 2.02 3.61
C GLU A 45 7.60 2.62 2.23
N THR A 46 8.50 3.49 1.80
CA THR A 46 8.47 4.04 0.45
C THR A 46 9.21 3.09 -0.49
N SER A 47 8.47 2.47 -1.40
CA SER A 47 9.02 1.68 -2.51
C SER A 47 9.38 2.64 -3.64
N ALA A 48 10.65 3.08 -3.68
CA ALA A 48 11.15 3.88 -4.78
C ALA A 48 11.28 3.02 -6.05
N ARG A 49 11.39 3.68 -7.22
CA ARG A 49 11.57 2.99 -8.50
C ARG A 49 12.69 1.96 -8.45
N HIS A 50 12.41 0.77 -8.94
CA HIS A 50 13.33 -0.36 -8.99
C HIS A 50 12.92 -1.36 -10.07
N LEU A 51 13.73 -2.39 -10.26
CA LEU A 51 13.36 -3.49 -11.13
C LEU A 51 13.79 -4.83 -10.55
N HIS A 52 13.07 -5.86 -10.94
CA HIS A 52 13.41 -7.26 -10.74
C HIS A 52 13.78 -7.88 -12.07
N LEU A 53 14.78 -8.75 -12.11
CA LEU A 53 15.24 -9.41 -13.31
C LEU A 53 14.94 -10.90 -13.29
N SER A 54 14.63 -11.44 -14.46
CA SER A 54 14.77 -12.87 -14.70
C SER A 54 16.24 -13.24 -14.80
N GLN A 55 16.58 -14.52 -14.61
CA GLN A 55 17.94 -15.00 -14.75
C GLN A 55 18.49 -14.73 -16.17
N GLU A 56 17.68 -14.95 -17.19
CA GLU A 56 18.03 -14.71 -18.58
C GLU A 56 18.39 -13.24 -18.82
N HIS A 57 17.52 -12.31 -18.38
CA HIS A 57 17.78 -10.88 -18.56
C HIS A 57 18.95 -10.37 -17.71
N LEU A 58 19.18 -10.95 -16.52
CA LEU A 58 20.36 -10.67 -15.73
C LEU A 58 21.65 -10.99 -16.52
N GLU A 59 21.71 -12.16 -17.13
CA GLU A 59 22.88 -12.58 -17.92
C GLU A 59 23.10 -11.75 -19.19
N ILE A 60 22.01 -11.32 -19.85
CA ILE A 60 22.12 -10.43 -21.02
C ILE A 60 22.67 -9.06 -20.60
N LEU A 61 22.15 -8.50 -19.49
CA LEU A 61 22.51 -7.14 -19.07
C LEU A 61 23.86 -7.04 -18.38
N PHE A 62 24.32 -8.10 -17.70
CA PHE A 62 25.53 -8.07 -16.88
C PHE A 62 26.61 -9.10 -17.29
N GLY A 63 26.26 -10.01 -18.17
CA GLY A 63 27.15 -11.07 -18.65
C GLY A 63 26.76 -12.44 -18.10
N LYS A 64 27.11 -13.48 -18.87
CA LYS A 64 26.76 -14.87 -18.52
C LYS A 64 27.36 -15.28 -17.19
N GLY A 65 26.54 -15.87 -16.33
CA GLY A 65 26.93 -16.34 -15.01
C GLY A 65 27.08 -15.22 -13.97
N HIS A 66 26.64 -14.00 -14.27
CA HIS A 66 26.60 -12.92 -13.28
C HIS A 66 25.63 -13.23 -12.16
N GLU A 67 26.04 -12.99 -10.93
CA GLU A 67 25.22 -13.10 -9.73
C GLU A 67 24.98 -11.71 -9.12
N LEU A 68 23.78 -11.49 -8.58
CA LEU A 68 23.42 -10.21 -7.95
C LEU A 68 24.23 -9.98 -6.68
N THR A 69 24.84 -8.81 -6.58
CA THR A 69 25.65 -8.39 -5.43
C THR A 69 24.77 -7.69 -4.38
N VAL A 70 24.68 -8.25 -3.19
CA VAL A 70 23.90 -7.69 -2.10
C VAL A 70 24.53 -6.39 -1.62
N LYS A 71 23.80 -5.29 -1.74
CA LYS A 71 24.14 -3.99 -1.17
C LYS A 71 23.54 -3.78 0.21
N LYS A 72 22.24 -4.11 0.38
CA LYS A 72 21.49 -3.92 1.61
C LYS A 72 20.29 -4.86 1.65
N MET A 73 20.09 -5.54 2.79
CA MET A 73 18.86 -6.30 3.03
C MET A 73 17.68 -5.35 3.17
N LEU A 74 16.53 -5.74 2.65
CA LEU A 74 15.26 -5.05 2.80
C LEU A 74 14.47 -5.57 4.01
N SER A 75 13.41 -4.90 4.37
CA SER A 75 12.51 -5.31 5.46
C SER A 75 11.80 -6.63 5.18
N GLN A 76 11.49 -6.88 3.90
CA GLN A 76 10.86 -8.14 3.49
C GLN A 76 11.88 -9.26 3.47
N PRO A 77 11.63 -10.39 4.18
CA PRO A 77 12.55 -11.49 4.29
C PRO A 77 13.02 -12.01 2.92
N GLY A 78 14.30 -12.23 2.79
CA GLY A 78 14.92 -12.76 1.56
C GLY A 78 15.06 -11.77 0.41
N GLN A 79 14.56 -10.53 0.56
CA GLN A 79 14.72 -9.47 -0.45
C GLN A 79 15.90 -8.55 -0.11
N PHE A 80 16.57 -8.06 -1.12
CA PHE A 80 17.71 -7.16 -0.97
C PHE A 80 17.85 -6.19 -2.15
N ALA A 81 18.36 -5.00 -1.86
CA ALA A 81 18.82 -4.07 -2.88
C ALA A 81 20.21 -4.50 -3.37
N CYS A 82 20.44 -4.41 -4.67
CA CYS A 82 21.70 -4.81 -5.31
C CYS A 82 22.60 -3.61 -5.60
N GLU A 83 23.90 -3.86 -5.79
CA GLU A 83 24.81 -2.86 -6.35
C GLU A 83 24.52 -2.60 -7.83
N GLU A 84 23.95 -3.59 -8.52
CA GLU A 84 23.62 -3.55 -9.94
C GLU A 84 22.56 -2.47 -10.20
N LYS A 85 22.79 -1.72 -11.26
CA LYS A 85 21.87 -0.71 -11.78
C LYS A 85 21.69 -0.88 -13.27
N VAL A 86 20.46 -0.69 -13.71
CA VAL A 86 20.06 -0.76 -15.12
C VAL A 86 19.49 0.59 -15.51
N GLU A 87 19.79 1.02 -16.72
CA GLU A 87 19.14 2.17 -17.34
C GLU A 87 17.83 1.71 -18.01
N VAL A 88 16.72 2.24 -17.55
CA VAL A 88 15.39 1.99 -18.11
C VAL A 88 15.07 3.11 -19.08
N VAL A 89 14.99 2.79 -20.35
CA VAL A 89 14.86 3.74 -21.46
C VAL A 89 13.42 3.69 -21.98
N GLY A 90 12.78 4.82 -21.95
CA GLY A 90 11.46 5.04 -22.56
C GLY A 90 11.56 5.96 -23.78
N PRO A 91 10.43 6.22 -24.45
CA PRO A 91 10.39 7.06 -25.65
C PRO A 91 10.85 8.51 -25.47
N LYS A 92 10.79 9.06 -24.25
CA LYS A 92 11.13 10.46 -23.98
C LYS A 92 12.50 10.64 -23.32
N SER A 93 12.84 9.76 -22.41
CA SER A 93 14.09 9.81 -21.67
C SER A 93 14.38 8.48 -20.97
N SER A 94 15.40 8.45 -20.12
CA SER A 94 15.77 7.28 -19.36
C SER A 94 15.93 7.57 -17.88
N LEU A 95 15.86 6.51 -17.05
CA LEU A 95 16.07 6.55 -15.61
C LEU A 95 16.98 5.39 -15.19
N LYS A 96 18.01 5.70 -14.40
CA LYS A 96 18.85 4.67 -13.79
C LYS A 96 18.17 4.13 -12.55
N MET A 97 17.97 2.81 -12.49
CA MET A 97 17.25 2.13 -11.41
C MET A 97 18.11 1.04 -10.78
N SER A 98 17.91 0.78 -9.49
CA SER A 98 18.54 -0.33 -8.78
C SER A 98 17.80 -1.62 -9.05
N VAL A 99 18.54 -2.71 -9.17
CA VAL A 99 17.98 -4.05 -9.18
C VAL A 99 17.65 -4.45 -7.74
N LEU A 100 16.51 -5.10 -7.55
CA LEU A 100 16.16 -5.78 -6.30
C LEU A 100 16.20 -7.30 -6.53
N GLY A 101 16.94 -7.96 -5.66
CA GLY A 101 17.03 -9.42 -5.63
C GLY A 101 16.07 -10.07 -4.63
N PRO A 102 15.92 -11.39 -4.73
CA PRO A 102 16.57 -12.29 -5.70
C PRO A 102 15.98 -12.19 -7.12
N VAL A 103 16.58 -12.87 -8.08
CA VAL A 103 16.00 -13.03 -9.43
C VAL A 103 14.60 -13.63 -9.36
N ARG A 104 13.76 -13.22 -10.31
CA ARG A 104 12.37 -13.68 -10.42
C ARG A 104 12.16 -14.49 -11.69
N LYS A 105 10.98 -15.08 -11.84
CA LYS A 105 10.61 -15.76 -13.08
C LYS A 105 10.58 -14.77 -14.26
N ASP A 106 9.96 -13.61 -14.04
CA ASP A 106 9.75 -12.59 -15.06
C ASP A 106 10.43 -11.28 -14.65
N THR A 107 10.89 -10.51 -15.64
CA THR A 107 11.44 -9.17 -15.41
C THR A 107 10.31 -8.18 -15.25
N GLN A 108 10.39 -7.35 -14.20
CA GLN A 108 9.40 -6.33 -13.87
C GLN A 108 10.08 -5.03 -13.49
N VAL A 109 9.56 -3.92 -14.00
CA VAL A 109 10.01 -2.55 -13.70
C VAL A 109 8.89 -1.85 -12.94
N GLU A 110 9.19 -1.43 -11.71
CA GLU A 110 8.27 -0.67 -10.88
C GLU A 110 8.66 0.82 -10.86
N VAL A 111 7.72 1.67 -11.27
CA VAL A 111 7.89 3.12 -11.37
C VAL A 111 6.72 3.84 -10.71
N SER A 112 6.94 5.05 -10.23
CA SER A 112 5.83 5.95 -9.93
C SER A 112 5.18 6.47 -11.22
N LEU A 113 3.96 7.00 -11.14
CA LEU A 113 3.31 7.60 -12.31
C LEU A 113 4.07 8.84 -12.82
N THR A 114 4.75 9.56 -11.92
CA THR A 114 5.64 10.68 -12.31
C THR A 114 6.85 10.18 -13.09
N ASP A 115 7.51 9.12 -12.63
CA ASP A 115 8.63 8.48 -13.34
C ASP A 115 8.20 7.97 -14.72
N ALA A 116 7.06 7.26 -14.80
CA ALA A 116 6.49 6.76 -16.05
C ALA A 116 6.26 7.89 -17.06
N ARG A 117 5.68 9.00 -16.61
CA ARG A 117 5.45 10.19 -17.44
C ARG A 117 6.77 10.81 -17.90
N ALA A 118 7.79 10.87 -17.03
CA ALA A 118 9.09 11.44 -17.33
C ALA A 118 9.80 10.69 -18.45
N ILE A 119 9.79 9.35 -18.44
CA ILE A 119 10.39 8.54 -19.50
C ILE A 119 9.44 8.24 -20.67
N GLY A 120 8.14 8.55 -20.52
CA GLY A 120 7.15 8.40 -21.58
C GLY A 120 6.63 6.98 -21.77
N VAL A 121 6.66 6.16 -20.73
CA VAL A 121 6.11 4.79 -20.74
C VAL A 121 4.71 4.74 -20.13
N THR A 122 3.93 3.73 -20.51
CA THR A 122 2.69 3.41 -19.83
C THR A 122 2.98 2.51 -18.64
N ALA A 123 2.47 2.86 -17.47
CA ALA A 123 2.60 2.05 -16.25
C ALA A 123 1.22 1.89 -15.61
N PRO A 124 0.47 0.83 -15.97
CA PRO A 124 -0.80 0.55 -15.32
C PRO A 124 -0.57 0.22 -13.83
N ILE A 125 -1.54 0.60 -12.99
CA ILE A 125 -1.50 0.25 -11.56
C ILE A 125 -1.83 -1.24 -11.44
N ARG A 126 -0.87 -2.03 -10.98
CA ARG A 126 -0.96 -3.49 -10.85
C ARG A 126 -0.36 -3.97 -9.54
N GLU A 127 -0.79 -5.11 -9.08
CA GLU A 127 -0.05 -5.84 -8.05
C GLU A 127 1.28 -6.34 -8.61
N SER A 128 2.35 -6.30 -7.82
CA SER A 128 3.66 -6.85 -8.21
C SER A 128 3.52 -8.32 -8.60
N GLY A 129 3.99 -8.67 -9.79
CA GLY A 129 3.85 -9.98 -10.43
C GLY A 129 2.74 -10.04 -11.51
N ASP A 130 1.82 -9.08 -11.54
CA ASP A 130 0.79 -8.97 -12.60
C ASP A 130 1.28 -8.03 -13.69
N ILE A 131 2.03 -8.56 -14.66
CA ILE A 131 2.66 -7.79 -15.72
C ILE A 131 1.99 -7.94 -17.09
N ALA A 132 1.01 -8.84 -17.26
CA ALA A 132 0.39 -9.12 -18.54
C ALA A 132 -0.27 -7.85 -19.12
N GLY A 133 0.12 -7.49 -20.36
CA GLY A 133 -0.39 -6.31 -21.06
C GLY A 133 0.01 -4.98 -20.40
N SER A 134 1.07 -4.96 -19.57
CA SER A 134 1.61 -3.74 -18.97
C SER A 134 2.52 -2.97 -19.94
N GLY A 135 3.22 -1.94 -19.46
CA GLY A 135 4.04 -1.08 -20.31
C GLY A 135 5.30 -1.73 -20.81
N ALA A 136 5.76 -1.25 -21.96
CA ALA A 136 7.00 -1.64 -22.61
C ALA A 136 8.12 -0.65 -22.31
N CYS A 137 9.38 -1.12 -22.30
CA CYS A 137 10.56 -0.27 -22.21
C CYS A 137 11.79 -1.03 -22.71
N LYS A 138 12.92 -0.32 -22.85
CA LYS A 138 14.21 -0.94 -23.07
C LYS A 138 15.07 -0.88 -21.80
N LEU A 139 15.74 -1.95 -21.48
CA LEU A 139 16.72 -2.04 -20.41
C LEU A 139 18.12 -2.04 -20.98
N VAL A 140 19.02 -1.23 -20.42
CA VAL A 140 20.42 -1.16 -20.83
C VAL A 140 21.30 -1.40 -19.61
N GLY A 141 22.10 -2.47 -19.70
CA GLY A 141 23.12 -2.86 -18.73
C GLY A 141 24.54 -2.69 -19.27
N PRO A 142 25.55 -3.00 -18.48
CA PRO A 142 26.96 -2.85 -18.91
C PRO A 142 27.39 -3.83 -19.98
N ALA A 143 26.72 -4.99 -20.13
CA ALA A 143 27.11 -6.04 -21.09
C ALA A 143 26.12 -6.17 -22.27
N GLY A 144 24.93 -5.60 -22.18
CA GLY A 144 23.94 -5.72 -23.23
C GLY A 144 22.64 -4.98 -22.94
N GLU A 145 21.67 -5.19 -23.80
CA GLU A 145 20.35 -4.56 -23.70
C GLU A 145 19.22 -5.57 -23.92
N VAL A 146 18.04 -5.27 -23.35
CA VAL A 146 16.83 -6.09 -23.46
C VAL A 146 15.65 -5.19 -23.81
N GLU A 147 14.90 -5.55 -24.83
CA GLU A 147 13.61 -4.92 -25.14
C GLU A 147 12.49 -5.67 -24.40
N LEU A 148 11.79 -4.98 -23.51
CA LEU A 148 10.61 -5.50 -22.83
C LEU A 148 9.37 -5.03 -23.59
N THR A 149 8.58 -5.97 -24.08
CA THR A 149 7.26 -5.68 -24.69
C THR A 149 6.19 -5.43 -23.64
N GLU A 150 6.40 -5.92 -22.42
CA GLU A 150 5.60 -5.71 -21.21
C GLU A 150 6.49 -5.84 -19.97
N GLY A 151 6.02 -5.43 -18.80
CA GLY A 151 6.78 -5.54 -17.55
C GLY A 151 6.83 -4.24 -16.75
N VAL A 152 6.44 -3.09 -17.32
CA VAL A 152 6.43 -1.80 -16.61
C VAL A 152 5.09 -1.58 -15.93
N ILE A 153 5.10 -1.43 -14.61
CA ILE A 153 3.91 -1.18 -13.78
C ILE A 153 4.15 -0.03 -12.79
N ALA A 154 3.06 0.58 -12.34
CA ALA A 154 3.03 1.28 -11.06
C ALA A 154 2.47 0.32 -10.03
N ALA A 155 3.27 -0.03 -9.02
CA ALA A 155 2.86 -1.02 -8.02
C ALA A 155 1.68 -0.48 -7.21
N LYS A 156 0.62 -1.29 -7.12
CA LYS A 156 -0.53 -0.97 -6.28
C LYS A 156 -0.11 -0.94 -4.82
N ARG A 157 -0.47 0.14 -4.09
CA ARG A 157 -0.18 0.22 -2.66
C ARG A 157 -0.78 -0.96 -1.91
N HIS A 158 -0.04 -1.50 -0.96
CA HIS A 158 -0.42 -2.72 -0.28
C HIS A 158 0.18 -2.81 1.12
N VAL A 159 -0.40 -3.69 1.93
CA VAL A 159 0.17 -4.11 3.22
C VAL A 159 0.55 -5.58 3.10
N HIS A 160 1.83 -5.90 3.26
CA HIS A 160 2.27 -7.25 3.53
C HIS A 160 1.92 -7.61 4.97
N MET A 161 1.41 -8.81 5.19
CA MET A 161 1.07 -9.30 6.53
C MET A 161 1.44 -10.76 6.68
N THR A 162 1.85 -11.15 7.89
CA THR A 162 1.90 -12.55 8.26
C THR A 162 0.47 -13.09 8.44
N PRO A 163 0.23 -14.40 8.36
CA PRO A 163 -1.08 -14.98 8.68
C PRO A 163 -1.56 -14.62 10.09
N GLU A 164 -0.65 -14.58 11.08
CA GLU A 164 -0.94 -14.24 12.46
C GLU A 164 -1.43 -12.78 12.61
N ASP A 165 -0.71 -11.83 12.00
CA ASP A 165 -1.10 -10.42 12.02
C ASP A 165 -2.41 -10.17 11.26
N ALA A 166 -2.63 -10.87 10.15
CA ALA A 166 -3.87 -10.77 9.38
C ALA A 166 -5.08 -11.30 10.18
N GLU A 167 -4.91 -12.42 10.91
CA GLU A 167 -5.95 -12.92 11.81
C GLU A 167 -6.23 -11.95 12.95
N ALA A 168 -5.18 -11.42 13.61
CA ALA A 168 -5.31 -10.42 14.67
C ALA A 168 -6.02 -9.15 14.19
N ALA A 169 -5.76 -8.74 12.93
CA ALA A 169 -6.40 -7.58 12.29
C ALA A 169 -7.79 -7.89 11.73
N GLY A 170 -8.24 -9.13 11.76
CA GLY A 170 -9.51 -9.56 11.18
C GLY A 170 -9.61 -9.37 9.67
N VAL A 171 -8.48 -9.40 8.95
CA VAL A 171 -8.39 -9.26 7.49
C VAL A 171 -7.86 -10.55 6.86
N LYS A 172 -8.04 -10.68 5.56
CA LYS A 172 -7.54 -11.81 4.76
C LYS A 172 -6.84 -11.32 3.49
N ASP A 173 -6.17 -12.22 2.82
CA ASP A 173 -5.53 -11.93 1.54
C ASP A 173 -6.52 -11.34 0.54
N LYS A 174 -6.11 -10.26 -0.14
CA LYS A 174 -6.88 -9.46 -1.10
C LYS A 174 -7.99 -8.60 -0.49
N ASP A 175 -8.16 -8.53 0.82
CA ASP A 175 -9.03 -7.50 1.41
C ASP A 175 -8.50 -6.10 1.05
N ILE A 176 -9.43 -5.16 0.93
CA ILE A 176 -9.12 -3.75 0.70
C ILE A 176 -9.32 -3.00 2.01
N VAL A 177 -8.29 -2.27 2.42
CA VAL A 177 -8.27 -1.49 3.66
C VAL A 177 -7.92 -0.03 3.39
N LYS A 178 -8.04 0.81 4.39
CA LYS A 178 -7.50 2.18 4.40
C LYS A 178 -6.19 2.20 5.19
N LEU A 179 -5.35 3.15 4.86
CA LEU A 179 -4.11 3.42 5.59
C LEU A 179 -4.06 4.89 5.94
N ASP A 180 -4.26 5.22 7.22
CA ASP A 180 -4.22 6.58 7.75
C ASP A 180 -2.82 6.89 8.26
N ILE A 181 -2.20 7.94 7.73
CA ILE A 181 -0.84 8.32 8.06
C ILE A 181 -0.81 9.76 8.57
N GLN A 182 -0.39 9.91 9.82
CA GLN A 182 -0.20 11.21 10.44
C GLN A 182 1.20 11.74 10.12
N SER A 183 1.27 12.80 9.32
CA SER A 183 2.53 13.41 8.92
C SER A 183 2.98 14.48 9.92
N PRO A 184 4.23 14.45 10.39
CA PRO A 184 4.78 15.48 11.27
C PRO A 184 4.88 16.86 10.59
N ASN A 185 4.76 16.90 9.27
CA ASN A 185 4.87 18.10 8.44
C ASN A 185 3.50 18.73 8.08
N GLY A 186 2.41 18.30 8.74
CA GLY A 186 1.07 18.83 8.50
C GLY A 186 0.43 18.39 7.19
N ARG A 187 0.88 17.27 6.61
CA ARG A 187 0.36 16.68 5.37
C ARG A 187 -0.20 15.27 5.61
N SER A 188 -0.90 15.08 6.71
CA SER A 188 -1.56 13.81 7.02
C SER A 188 -2.51 13.39 5.91
N LEU A 189 -2.57 12.11 5.61
CA LEU A 189 -3.30 11.58 4.47
C LEU A 189 -3.81 10.17 4.77
N THR A 190 -5.05 9.89 4.39
CA THR A 190 -5.62 8.55 4.41
C THR A 190 -5.66 8.00 2.98
N PHE A 191 -4.92 6.93 2.73
CA PHE A 191 -5.01 6.19 1.47
C PHE A 191 -6.15 5.18 1.53
N GLY A 192 -7.02 5.19 0.52
CA GLY A 192 -7.95 4.10 0.23
C GLY A 192 -7.30 3.03 -0.66
N ASP A 193 -8.05 2.00 -1.03
CA ASP A 193 -7.66 0.97 -2.01
C ASP A 193 -6.33 0.27 -1.71
N VAL A 194 -5.97 0.13 -0.42
CA VAL A 194 -4.76 -0.56 0.01
C VAL A 194 -5.04 -2.06 0.05
N VAL A 195 -4.31 -2.84 -0.74
CA VAL A 195 -4.51 -4.30 -0.82
C VAL A 195 -3.76 -5.00 0.31
N VAL A 196 -4.45 -5.85 1.05
CA VAL A 196 -3.82 -6.78 2.00
C VAL A 196 -3.24 -7.96 1.23
N ARG A 197 -1.96 -8.28 1.49
CA ARG A 197 -1.25 -9.44 0.95
C ARG A 197 -0.76 -10.30 2.10
N VAL A 198 -1.25 -11.53 2.20
CA VAL A 198 -0.93 -12.41 3.32
C VAL A 198 -0.02 -13.55 2.88
N SER A 199 1.10 -13.72 3.55
CA SER A 199 2.00 -14.86 3.37
C SER A 199 2.86 -15.08 4.60
N ALA A 200 3.15 -16.33 4.92
CA ALA A 200 4.10 -16.70 5.99
C ALA A 200 5.54 -16.26 5.70
N SER A 201 5.86 -15.90 4.45
CA SER A 201 7.17 -15.38 4.05
C SER A 201 7.29 -13.87 4.16
N TYR A 202 6.25 -13.15 4.56
CA TYR A 202 6.26 -11.71 4.69
C TYR A 202 6.62 -11.23 6.10
N ALA A 203 7.09 -9.99 6.18
CA ALA A 203 7.08 -9.17 7.38
C ALA A 203 5.99 -8.11 7.23
N THR A 204 5.27 -7.81 8.33
CA THR A 204 4.15 -6.88 8.28
C THR A 204 4.64 -5.45 8.08
N ALA A 205 4.33 -4.88 6.91
CA ALA A 205 4.63 -3.50 6.53
C ALA A 205 3.76 -3.06 5.35
N ALA A 206 3.39 -1.78 5.32
CA ALA A 206 2.72 -1.15 4.20
C ALA A 206 3.75 -0.59 3.21
N HIS A 207 3.45 -0.68 1.93
CA HIS A 207 4.29 -0.16 0.85
C HIS A 207 3.50 0.81 0.00
N ILE A 208 4.07 2.01 -0.17
CA ILE A 208 3.56 3.07 -1.03
C ILE A 208 4.67 3.51 -1.99
N ASP A 209 4.32 4.08 -3.14
CA ASP A 209 5.31 4.55 -4.10
C ASP A 209 5.88 5.93 -3.73
N THR A 210 6.80 6.45 -4.54
CA THR A 210 7.44 7.75 -4.31
C THR A 210 6.47 8.92 -4.44
N ASP A 211 5.49 8.86 -5.36
CA ASP A 211 4.51 9.93 -5.54
C ASP A 211 3.57 10.00 -4.32
N GLU A 212 3.14 8.85 -3.83
CA GLU A 212 2.31 8.71 -2.63
C GLU A 212 3.06 9.19 -1.38
N ALA A 213 4.33 8.80 -1.23
CA ALA A 213 5.18 9.24 -0.14
C ALA A 213 5.40 10.76 -0.19
N ASN A 214 5.65 11.34 -1.36
CA ASN A 214 5.81 12.79 -1.53
C ASN A 214 4.55 13.57 -1.17
N ALA A 215 3.36 12.99 -1.39
CA ALA A 215 2.10 13.63 -1.04
C ALA A 215 1.98 13.89 0.46
N LEU A 216 2.45 12.97 1.30
CA LEU A 216 2.39 13.08 2.77
C LEU A 216 3.69 13.58 3.41
N CYS A 217 4.79 13.66 2.66
CA CYS A 217 6.09 14.12 3.14
C CYS A 217 6.52 13.40 4.45
N PRO A 218 6.72 12.07 4.43
CA PRO A 218 7.02 11.30 5.62
C PRO A 218 8.40 11.63 6.17
N GLY A 219 8.57 11.45 7.50
CA GLY A 219 9.89 11.49 8.15
C GLY A 219 10.73 10.25 7.81
N LYS A 220 11.86 10.07 8.53
CA LYS A 220 12.75 8.91 8.35
C LYS A 220 12.07 7.59 8.71
N GLU A 221 11.21 7.60 9.72
CA GLU A 221 10.35 6.48 10.10
C GLU A 221 8.90 6.93 9.94
N CYS A 222 8.14 6.17 9.19
CA CYS A 222 6.74 6.45 8.92
C CYS A 222 5.90 5.27 9.41
N PHE A 223 4.87 5.58 10.19
CA PHE A 223 3.87 4.61 10.62
C PHE A 223 2.49 5.10 10.21
N GLY A 224 1.63 4.15 9.87
CA GLY A 224 0.22 4.41 9.60
C GLY A 224 -0.68 3.49 10.43
N GLU A 225 -1.92 3.87 10.55
CA GLU A 225 -2.99 3.03 11.08
C GLU A 225 -3.72 2.37 9.91
N MET A 226 -3.65 1.04 9.84
CA MET A 226 -4.51 0.27 8.93
C MET A 226 -5.90 0.21 9.52
N ILE A 227 -6.90 0.55 8.72
CA ILE A 227 -8.31 0.65 9.10
C ILE A 227 -9.11 -0.25 8.15
N LYS A 228 -9.85 -1.18 8.73
CA LYS A 228 -10.77 -2.06 7.98
C LYS A 228 -12.13 -1.43 7.84
#